data_c26933c9b400bda6cc0d92b3458be25f
#
_entry.id   c26933c9b400bda6cc0d92b3458be25f
#
_cell.length_a   1.000
_cell.length_b   1.000
_cell.length_c   1.000
_cell.angle_alpha   90.00
_cell.angle_beta   90.00
_cell.angle_gamma   90.00
#
_symmetry.space_group_name_H-M   'P 1'
#
loop_
_entity.id
_entity.type
_entity.pdbx_description
1 polymer ?
#
loop_
_entity_poly.entity_id
_entity_poly.type
_entity_poly.pdbx_seq_one_letter_code
_entity_poly.pdbx_strand_id
1 'polypeptide(L)'
;CGMYDINKANLERLEMEMNQIIYPDGSVRVPPVEIVTEETLFDCDVFIFCATKAVPPVSVGGDVRMAQYEANKGLVKHFACLARERKFSGLTCIVSDPVDPLCRVFLKEAAVPPGYVQGFGLGVMYGRALYYAEKNGIGERFKAEGRVYGPHGADLVVADSLKDYDDELSRQLTERVVTANLVVRDLGYKPYIAPALSSAALTILYALRGQWHYGSVWLGDEERGAFMGVRNRFISGHIEYEDPDLPDDLYRRICKAYLALCTLP
;
A
#
# COMPACT_ATOMS: atom_id res chain seq x y z
N CYS A 1 19.29 -1.92 -8.76
CA CYS A 1 18.32 -1.31 -7.85
C CYS A 1 19.05 -0.28 -7.00
N GLY A 2 18.65 1.02 -7.07
CA GLY A 2 19.22 2.06 -6.23
C GLY A 2 18.61 2.03 -4.82
N MET A 3 19.43 2.25 -3.78
CA MET A 3 18.98 2.30 -2.40
C MET A 3 19.54 3.54 -1.70
N TYR A 4 18.67 4.25 -0.97
CA TYR A 4 19.00 5.43 -0.19
C TYR A 4 18.49 5.29 1.25
N ASP A 5 19.31 5.61 2.23
CA ASP A 5 18.97 5.73 3.65
C ASP A 5 19.84 6.84 4.29
N ILE A 6 19.28 7.58 5.23
CA ILE A 6 20.04 8.55 6.03
C ILE A 6 21.02 7.86 6.98
N ASN A 7 20.77 6.62 7.35
CA ASN A 7 21.67 5.78 8.17
C ASN A 7 22.67 5.05 7.27
N LYS A 8 23.84 5.66 7.08
CA LYS A 8 24.90 5.13 6.19
C LYS A 8 25.33 3.71 6.55
N ALA A 9 25.50 3.41 7.84
CA ALA A 9 25.93 2.06 8.26
C ALA A 9 24.87 1.00 7.95
N ASN A 10 23.56 1.34 8.08
CA ASN A 10 22.48 0.45 7.67
C ASN A 10 22.43 0.28 6.14
N LEU A 11 22.72 1.34 5.41
CA LEU A 11 22.75 1.32 3.95
C LEU A 11 23.88 0.42 3.42
N GLU A 12 25.10 0.56 3.96
CA GLU A 12 26.25 -0.29 3.63
C GLU A 12 25.99 -1.78 3.97
N ARG A 13 25.37 -2.03 5.14
CA ARG A 13 24.96 -3.38 5.54
C ARG A 13 23.97 -3.98 4.56
N LEU A 14 22.92 -3.23 4.20
CA LEU A 14 21.89 -3.72 3.27
C LEU A 14 22.45 -3.95 1.87
N GLU A 15 23.30 -3.07 1.38
CA GLU A 15 23.98 -3.24 0.09
C GLU A 15 24.78 -4.55 0.08
N MET A 16 25.60 -4.77 1.11
CA MET A 16 26.41 -5.98 1.26
C MET A 16 25.55 -7.24 1.37
N GLU A 17 24.55 -7.27 2.25
CA GLU A 17 23.70 -8.46 2.47
C GLU A 17 22.83 -8.78 1.23
N MET A 18 22.27 -7.78 0.58
CA MET A 18 21.39 -8.02 -0.57
C MET A 18 22.16 -8.49 -1.81
N ASN A 19 23.38 -8.00 -2.02
CA ASN A 19 24.24 -8.45 -3.12
C ASN A 19 24.82 -9.87 -2.92
N GLN A 20 24.67 -10.44 -1.71
CA GLN A 20 25.00 -11.85 -1.42
C GLN A 20 23.84 -12.81 -1.72
N ILE A 21 22.66 -12.31 -2.07
CA ILE A 21 21.52 -13.15 -2.43
C ILE A 21 21.74 -13.65 -3.86
N ILE A 22 21.94 -14.96 -4.00
CA ILE A 22 22.18 -15.63 -5.28
C ILE A 22 21.25 -16.83 -5.45
N TYR A 23 20.94 -17.16 -6.70
CA TYR A 23 20.38 -18.46 -7.06
C TYR A 23 21.56 -19.42 -7.31
N PRO A 24 21.75 -20.48 -6.52
CA PRO A 24 22.93 -21.33 -6.58
C PRO A 24 23.15 -22.01 -7.94
N ASP A 25 22.08 -22.25 -8.68
CA ASP A 25 22.09 -22.85 -10.02
C ASP A 25 22.31 -21.84 -11.16
N GLY A 26 22.41 -20.54 -10.82
CA GLY A 26 22.56 -19.47 -11.80
C GLY A 26 21.34 -19.22 -12.70
N SER A 27 20.20 -19.86 -12.42
CA SER A 27 18.97 -19.77 -13.24
C SER A 27 18.37 -18.36 -13.28
N VAL A 28 18.56 -17.58 -12.22
CA VAL A 28 18.08 -16.21 -12.10
C VAL A 28 19.20 -15.29 -11.64
N ARG A 29 19.41 -14.21 -12.38
CA ARG A 29 20.30 -13.13 -11.94
C ARG A 29 19.51 -12.13 -11.09
N VAL A 30 19.88 -12.01 -9.83
CA VAL A 30 19.37 -10.95 -8.95
C VAL A 30 19.98 -9.62 -9.38
N PRO A 31 19.20 -8.57 -9.65
CA PRO A 31 19.75 -7.26 -9.97
C PRO A 31 20.63 -6.75 -8.83
N PRO A 32 21.79 -6.15 -9.12
CA PRO A 32 22.66 -5.60 -8.08
C PRO A 32 21.94 -4.43 -7.36
N VAL A 33 22.25 -4.30 -6.08
CA VAL A 33 21.86 -3.16 -5.26
C VAL A 33 23.02 -2.17 -5.23
N GLU A 34 22.73 -0.89 -5.46
CA GLU A 34 23.70 0.18 -5.48
C GLU A 34 23.26 1.29 -4.51
N ILE A 35 24.22 1.88 -3.80
CA ILE A 35 23.96 3.05 -2.96
C ILE A 35 23.84 4.27 -3.85
N VAL A 36 22.73 4.97 -3.74
CA VAL A 36 22.48 6.22 -4.46
C VAL A 36 22.44 7.42 -3.51
N THR A 37 22.58 8.62 -4.07
CA THR A 37 22.46 9.90 -3.35
C THR A 37 21.13 10.57 -3.68
N GLU A 38 20.77 11.66 -2.97
CA GLU A 38 19.57 12.43 -3.31
C GLU A 38 19.64 13.03 -4.73
N GLU A 39 20.85 13.30 -5.24
CA GLU A 39 21.03 13.80 -6.59
C GLU A 39 20.66 12.76 -7.66
N THR A 40 20.88 11.48 -7.39
CA THR A 40 20.66 10.37 -8.35
C THR A 40 19.47 9.50 -7.99
N LEU A 41 18.77 9.77 -6.89
CA LEU A 41 17.66 8.96 -6.38
C LEU A 41 16.53 8.81 -7.41
N PHE A 42 16.29 9.83 -8.21
CA PHE A 42 15.21 9.85 -9.20
C PHE A 42 15.66 9.53 -10.63
N ASP A 43 16.92 9.06 -10.82
CA ASP A 43 17.40 8.50 -12.10
C ASP A 43 16.90 7.04 -12.25
N CYS A 44 15.58 6.85 -12.21
CA CYS A 44 14.92 5.55 -12.21
C CYS A 44 13.53 5.63 -12.83
N ASP A 45 12.95 4.48 -13.16
CA ASP A 45 11.57 4.36 -13.67
C ASP A 45 10.55 4.21 -12.55
N VAL A 46 10.98 3.73 -11.37
CA VAL A 46 10.12 3.44 -10.22
C VAL A 46 10.79 3.93 -8.95
N PHE A 47 10.12 4.82 -8.23
CA PHE A 47 10.51 5.29 -6.90
C PHE A 47 9.65 4.63 -5.83
N ILE A 48 10.26 3.95 -4.85
CA ILE A 48 9.56 3.30 -3.75
C ILE A 48 9.88 4.02 -2.45
N PHE A 49 8.86 4.64 -1.84
CA PHE A 49 8.96 5.29 -0.55
C PHE A 49 8.49 4.33 0.57
N CYS A 50 9.43 3.81 1.35
CA CYS A 50 9.18 2.92 2.49
C CYS A 50 9.78 3.43 3.82
N ALA A 51 10.32 4.64 3.84
CA ALA A 51 10.90 5.24 5.03
C ALA A 51 9.84 5.65 6.05
N THR A 52 10.14 5.51 7.34
CA THR A 52 9.27 5.96 8.43
C THR A 52 10.09 6.62 9.53
N LYS A 53 9.59 7.73 10.06
CA LYS A 53 10.26 8.47 11.12
C LYS A 53 10.01 7.88 12.50
N ALA A 54 8.81 7.37 12.73
CA ALA A 54 8.43 6.73 13.99
C ALA A 54 7.18 5.86 13.82
N VAL A 55 7.15 4.76 14.55
CA VAL A 55 5.93 4.00 14.84
C VAL A 55 5.64 4.22 16.32
N PRO A 56 4.57 4.95 16.69
CA PRO A 56 4.25 5.20 18.08
C PRO A 56 4.12 3.88 18.86
N PRO A 57 4.56 3.83 20.13
CA PRO A 57 4.32 2.68 21.01
C PRO A 57 2.81 2.47 21.19
N VAL A 58 2.38 1.21 21.37
CA VAL A 58 0.97 0.84 21.57
C VAL A 58 0.34 1.50 22.80
N SER A 59 1.18 1.93 23.76
CA SER A 59 0.76 2.57 25.01
C SER A 59 0.39 4.05 24.89
N VAL A 60 0.59 4.67 23.73
CA VAL A 60 0.23 6.09 23.54
C VAL A 60 -1.24 6.15 23.15
N GLY A 61 -2.08 6.64 24.06
CA GLY A 61 -3.49 6.94 23.76
C GLY A 61 -3.59 8.05 22.71
N GLY A 62 -4.60 7.96 21.82
CA GLY A 62 -4.82 8.93 20.75
C GLY A 62 -4.90 8.27 19.38
N ASP A 63 -5.10 9.09 18.35
CA ASP A 63 -5.11 8.61 16.96
C ASP A 63 -3.69 8.31 16.47
N VAL A 64 -3.27 7.06 16.61
CA VAL A 64 -1.94 6.56 16.20
C VAL A 64 -1.66 6.85 14.72
N ARG A 65 -2.69 6.85 13.86
CA ARG A 65 -2.54 7.11 12.43
C ARG A 65 -2.23 8.56 12.16
N MET A 66 -2.93 9.49 12.83
CA MET A 66 -2.66 10.91 12.67
C MET A 66 -1.26 11.26 13.21
N ALA A 67 -0.83 10.63 14.30
CA ALA A 67 0.54 10.78 14.81
C ALA A 67 1.60 10.27 13.81
N GLN A 68 1.34 9.15 13.16
CA GLN A 68 2.21 8.63 12.08
C GLN A 68 2.19 9.54 10.85
N TYR A 69 1.02 10.04 10.46
CA TYR A 69 0.90 10.98 9.36
C TYR A 69 1.74 12.24 9.61
N GLU A 70 1.59 12.88 10.78
CA GLU A 70 2.37 14.07 11.14
C GLU A 70 3.88 13.80 11.15
N ALA A 71 4.30 12.61 11.61
CA ALA A 71 5.70 12.22 11.60
C ALA A 71 6.26 12.02 10.18
N ASN A 72 5.49 11.42 9.27
CA ASN A 72 5.95 10.97 7.96
C ASN A 72 5.68 12.00 6.83
N LYS A 73 4.67 12.87 6.97
CA LYS A 73 4.32 13.83 5.91
C LYS A 73 5.50 14.72 5.49
N GLY A 74 6.33 15.14 6.45
CA GLY A 74 7.51 15.96 6.18
C GLY A 74 8.56 15.25 5.34
N LEU A 75 8.75 13.94 5.55
CA LEU A 75 9.65 13.12 4.73
C LEU A 75 9.10 12.97 3.32
N VAL A 76 7.82 12.61 3.18
CA VAL A 76 7.18 12.47 1.86
C VAL A 76 7.24 13.79 1.08
N LYS A 77 6.97 14.93 1.75
CA LYS A 77 7.07 16.24 1.15
C LYS A 77 8.48 16.54 0.63
N HIS A 78 9.53 16.22 1.41
CA HIS A 78 10.91 16.40 0.99
C HIS A 78 11.20 15.66 -0.32
N PHE A 79 10.91 14.36 -0.38
CA PHE A 79 11.14 13.56 -1.59
C PHE A 79 10.23 13.93 -2.76
N ALA A 80 9.00 14.36 -2.50
CA ALA A 80 8.11 14.87 -3.54
C ALA A 80 8.65 16.16 -4.19
N CYS A 81 9.22 17.07 -3.38
CA CYS A 81 9.90 18.28 -3.90
C CYS A 81 11.13 17.91 -4.74
N LEU A 82 11.95 16.97 -4.29
CA LEU A 82 13.09 16.46 -5.06
C LEU A 82 12.63 15.82 -6.38
N ALA A 83 11.58 14.99 -6.36
CA ALA A 83 11.00 14.40 -7.57
C ALA A 83 10.58 15.47 -8.59
N ARG A 84 9.93 16.54 -8.12
CA ARG A 84 9.55 17.68 -8.98
C ARG A 84 10.76 18.40 -9.56
N GLU A 85 11.77 18.70 -8.74
CA GLU A 85 13.01 19.38 -9.17
C GLU A 85 13.77 18.56 -10.21
N ARG A 86 13.79 17.22 -10.05
CA ARG A 86 14.41 16.28 -11.00
C ARG A 86 13.51 15.94 -12.19
N LYS A 87 12.28 16.50 -12.25
CA LYS A 87 11.28 16.21 -13.30
C LYS A 87 11.01 14.72 -13.44
N PHE A 88 10.95 14.01 -12.31
CA PHE A 88 10.66 12.59 -12.28
C PHE A 88 9.30 12.31 -12.90
N SER A 89 9.25 11.37 -13.84
CA SER A 89 8.04 10.99 -14.58
C SER A 89 7.73 9.49 -14.48
N GLY A 90 8.42 8.78 -13.59
CA GLY A 90 8.20 7.36 -13.32
C GLY A 90 7.09 7.10 -12.31
N LEU A 91 6.85 5.81 -12.02
CA LEU A 91 5.86 5.39 -11.02
C LEU A 91 6.38 5.63 -9.61
N THR A 92 5.59 6.33 -8.79
CA THR A 92 5.85 6.47 -7.35
C THR A 92 5.01 5.47 -6.57
N CYS A 93 5.67 4.65 -5.75
CA CYS A 93 5.06 3.65 -4.88
C CYS A 93 5.19 4.09 -3.41
N ILE A 94 4.10 4.45 -2.76
CA ILE A 94 4.08 4.80 -1.33
C ILE A 94 3.71 3.56 -0.52
N VAL A 95 4.63 3.12 0.35
CA VAL A 95 4.46 1.94 1.23
C VAL A 95 4.26 2.34 2.68
N SER A 96 4.81 3.48 3.08
CA SER A 96 4.76 3.96 4.47
C SER A 96 3.35 4.33 4.93
N ASP A 97 3.02 3.98 6.17
CA ASP A 97 1.74 4.34 6.79
C ASP A 97 1.69 5.80 7.31
N PRO A 98 0.50 6.41 7.26
CA PRO A 98 -0.73 5.96 6.60
C PRO A 98 -0.69 6.21 5.08
N VAL A 99 -0.84 5.14 4.30
CA VAL A 99 -0.58 5.13 2.85
C VAL A 99 -1.38 6.19 2.10
N ASP A 100 -2.70 6.20 2.25
CA ASP A 100 -3.60 7.02 1.42
C ASP A 100 -3.34 8.53 1.56
N PRO A 101 -3.27 9.12 2.76
CA PRO A 101 -2.96 10.55 2.90
C PRO A 101 -1.51 10.88 2.51
N LEU A 102 -0.55 9.96 2.68
CA LEU A 102 0.82 10.18 2.22
C LEU A 102 0.93 10.18 0.69
N CYS A 103 0.15 9.36 -0.02
CA CYS A 103 0.02 9.45 -1.49
C CYS A 103 -0.48 10.83 -1.91
N ARG A 104 -1.48 11.39 -1.20
CA ARG A 104 -2.01 12.73 -1.48
C ARG A 104 -0.96 13.82 -1.27
N VAL A 105 -0.16 13.73 -0.20
CA VAL A 105 0.97 14.64 0.02
C VAL A 105 1.95 14.58 -1.13
N PHE A 106 2.35 13.37 -1.55
CA PHE A 106 3.29 13.21 -2.66
C PHE A 106 2.73 13.79 -3.95
N LEU A 107 1.51 13.42 -4.32
CA LEU A 107 0.83 13.92 -5.52
C LEU A 107 0.83 15.44 -5.60
N LYS A 108 0.43 16.10 -4.51
CA LYS A 108 0.32 17.57 -4.43
C LYS A 108 1.67 18.25 -4.53
N GLU A 109 2.68 17.78 -3.82
CA GLU A 109 3.97 18.43 -3.72
C GLU A 109 4.88 18.14 -4.93
N ALA A 110 4.78 16.94 -5.51
CA ALA A 110 5.52 16.57 -6.71
C ALA A 110 4.90 17.15 -7.99
N ALA A 111 3.62 17.54 -7.96
CA ALA A 111 2.86 18.06 -9.10
C ALA A 111 2.90 17.11 -10.31
N VAL A 112 2.76 15.80 -10.05
CA VAL A 112 2.70 14.74 -11.08
C VAL A 112 1.24 14.34 -11.35
N PRO A 113 0.92 13.75 -12.51
CA PRO A 113 -0.42 13.22 -12.75
C PRO A 113 -0.78 12.11 -11.74
N PRO A 114 -2.06 12.01 -11.29
CA PRO A 114 -2.48 11.03 -10.29
C PRO A 114 -2.15 9.58 -10.66
N GLY A 115 -2.18 9.23 -11.94
CA GLY A 115 -1.85 7.89 -12.44
C GLY A 115 -0.40 7.44 -12.21
N TYR A 116 0.49 8.35 -11.79
CA TYR A 116 1.89 8.02 -11.49
C TYR A 116 2.18 7.89 -9.99
N VAL A 117 1.16 7.98 -9.14
CA VAL A 117 1.29 7.76 -7.70
C VAL A 117 0.37 6.63 -7.28
N GLN A 118 0.90 5.63 -6.62
CA GLN A 118 0.15 4.47 -6.14
C GLN A 118 0.53 4.12 -4.71
N GLY A 119 -0.47 3.77 -3.89
CA GLY A 119 -0.28 3.36 -2.50
C GLY A 119 -0.32 1.84 -2.34
N PHE A 120 0.60 1.30 -1.54
CA PHE A 120 0.78 -0.15 -1.35
C PHE A 120 0.57 -0.55 0.11
N GLY A 121 -0.69 -0.62 0.54
CA GLY A 121 -1.10 -1.07 1.88
C GLY A 121 -2.21 -2.13 1.85
N LEU A 122 -3.01 -2.15 0.78
CA LEU A 122 -4.20 -2.99 0.70
C LEU A 122 -3.89 -4.48 0.45
N GLY A 123 -2.73 -4.81 -0.10
CA GLY A 123 -2.35 -6.20 -0.39
C GLY A 123 -2.35 -7.10 0.83
N VAL A 124 -1.88 -6.62 1.99
CA VAL A 124 -1.95 -7.38 3.24
C VAL A 124 -3.37 -7.54 3.75
N MET A 125 -4.26 -6.56 3.50
CA MET A 125 -5.67 -6.65 3.91
C MET A 125 -6.40 -7.73 3.10
N TYR A 126 -6.14 -7.82 1.79
CA TYR A 126 -6.62 -8.92 0.98
C TYR A 126 -6.08 -10.28 1.46
N GLY A 127 -4.79 -10.37 1.76
CA GLY A 127 -4.18 -11.60 2.30
C GLY A 127 -4.80 -12.04 3.62
N ARG A 128 -5.08 -11.11 4.53
CA ARG A 128 -5.80 -11.38 5.80
C ARG A 128 -7.24 -11.81 5.56
N ALA A 129 -7.94 -11.15 4.63
CA ALA A 129 -9.31 -11.49 4.27
C ALA A 129 -9.40 -12.93 3.73
N LEU A 130 -8.51 -13.30 2.81
CA LEU A 130 -8.42 -14.67 2.29
C LEU A 130 -8.12 -15.68 3.40
N TYR A 131 -7.16 -15.40 4.27
CA TYR A 131 -6.82 -16.26 5.40
C TYR A 131 -8.02 -16.54 6.31
N TYR A 132 -8.82 -15.51 6.65
CA TYR A 132 -10.02 -15.72 7.46
C TYR A 132 -11.17 -16.34 6.68
N ALA A 133 -11.30 -16.07 5.38
CA ALA A 133 -12.25 -16.74 4.50
C ALA A 133 -11.96 -18.25 4.41
N GLU A 134 -10.70 -18.64 4.28
CA GLU A 134 -10.28 -20.05 4.30
C GLU A 134 -10.63 -20.72 5.64
N LYS A 135 -10.39 -20.05 6.76
CA LYS A 135 -10.78 -20.55 8.09
C LYS A 135 -12.29 -20.69 8.27
N ASN A 136 -13.08 -19.91 7.56
CA ASN A 136 -14.55 -20.01 7.54
C ASN A 136 -15.08 -20.99 6.48
N GLY A 137 -14.21 -21.70 5.75
CA GLY A 137 -14.60 -22.66 4.71
C GLY A 137 -15.09 -22.05 3.39
N ILE A 138 -14.89 -20.74 3.19
CA ILE A 138 -15.32 -20.01 1.98
C ILE A 138 -14.14 -19.50 1.12
N GLY A 139 -12.92 -20.01 1.35
CA GLY A 139 -11.70 -19.50 0.71
C GLY A 139 -11.76 -19.51 -0.81
N GLU A 140 -12.24 -20.58 -1.45
CA GLU A 140 -12.32 -20.66 -2.90
C GLU A 140 -13.35 -19.67 -3.48
N ARG A 141 -14.51 -19.51 -2.83
CA ARG A 141 -15.50 -18.49 -3.19
C ARG A 141 -14.90 -17.08 -3.06
N PHE A 142 -14.19 -16.83 -1.95
CA PHE A 142 -13.55 -15.52 -1.73
C PHE A 142 -12.47 -15.20 -2.77
N LYS A 143 -11.65 -16.18 -3.17
CA LYS A 143 -10.65 -15.98 -4.26
C LYS A 143 -11.31 -15.56 -5.56
N ALA A 144 -12.44 -16.17 -5.91
CA ALA A 144 -13.15 -15.90 -7.15
C ALA A 144 -13.91 -14.55 -7.10
N GLU A 145 -14.63 -14.28 -6.03
CA GLU A 145 -15.67 -13.26 -5.95
C GLU A 145 -15.46 -12.23 -4.84
N GLY A 146 -14.65 -12.55 -3.83
CA GLY A 146 -14.36 -11.63 -2.72
C GLY A 146 -13.51 -10.45 -3.14
N ARG A 147 -13.74 -9.29 -2.50
CA ARG A 147 -12.99 -8.06 -2.75
C ARG A 147 -12.68 -7.31 -1.47
N VAL A 148 -11.68 -6.44 -1.56
CA VAL A 148 -11.28 -5.55 -0.46
C VAL A 148 -11.22 -4.13 -0.98
N TYR A 149 -11.80 -3.19 -0.23
CA TYR A 149 -11.88 -1.78 -0.57
C TYR A 149 -11.51 -0.90 0.62
N GLY A 150 -11.04 0.31 0.36
CA GLY A 150 -10.81 1.32 1.40
C GLY A 150 -9.37 1.42 1.86
N PRO A 151 -9.15 2.12 2.99
CA PRO A 151 -7.82 2.34 3.52
C PRO A 151 -7.24 1.08 4.15
N HIS A 152 -5.94 1.06 4.34
CA HIS A 152 -5.27 0.11 5.22
C HIS A 152 -5.64 0.43 6.69
N GLY A 153 -6.89 0.14 7.12
CA GLY A 153 -7.29 0.41 8.48
C GLY A 153 -8.79 0.38 8.82
N ALA A 154 -9.25 1.27 9.72
CA ALA A 154 -10.55 1.17 10.37
C ALA A 154 -11.76 1.23 9.41
N ASP A 155 -11.65 2.00 8.32
CA ASP A 155 -12.72 2.11 7.32
C ASP A 155 -12.57 1.11 6.16
N LEU A 156 -11.80 0.04 6.37
CA LEU A 156 -11.70 -1.06 5.42
C LEU A 156 -13.07 -1.72 5.20
N VAL A 157 -13.33 -2.14 3.98
CA VAL A 157 -14.51 -2.93 3.59
C VAL A 157 -14.06 -4.21 2.92
N VAL A 158 -14.40 -5.35 3.50
CA VAL A 158 -14.22 -6.67 2.89
C VAL A 158 -15.57 -7.13 2.36
N ALA A 159 -15.68 -7.39 1.07
CA ALA A 159 -16.82 -8.08 0.46
C ALA A 159 -16.52 -9.57 0.42
N ASP A 160 -17.36 -10.38 1.04
CA ASP A 160 -17.24 -11.85 1.04
C ASP A 160 -17.43 -12.45 -0.35
N SER A 161 -18.34 -11.86 -1.13
CA SER A 161 -18.63 -12.14 -2.54
C SER A 161 -19.26 -10.92 -3.19
N LEU A 162 -19.02 -10.70 -4.48
CA LEU A 162 -19.73 -9.68 -5.27
C LEU A 162 -21.05 -10.20 -5.83
N LYS A 163 -21.19 -11.52 -6.02
CA LYS A 163 -22.40 -12.12 -6.60
C LYS A 163 -23.44 -12.47 -5.54
N ASP A 164 -23.00 -13.18 -4.50
CA ASP A 164 -23.86 -13.65 -3.41
C ASP A 164 -23.40 -12.95 -2.11
N TYR A 165 -23.51 -11.61 -2.10
CA TYR A 165 -23.06 -10.76 -1.00
C TYR A 165 -23.88 -11.01 0.27
N ASP A 166 -23.18 -11.31 1.36
CA ASP A 166 -23.75 -11.43 2.71
C ASP A 166 -23.16 -10.32 3.59
N ASP A 167 -23.98 -9.32 3.94
CA ASP A 167 -23.52 -8.13 4.69
C ASP A 167 -23.02 -8.51 6.09
N GLU A 168 -23.64 -9.49 6.76
CA GLU A 168 -23.21 -9.93 8.09
C GLU A 168 -21.85 -10.62 8.04
N LEU A 169 -21.67 -11.57 7.12
CA LEU A 169 -20.39 -12.25 6.92
C LEU A 169 -19.29 -11.27 6.48
N SER A 170 -19.62 -10.34 5.60
CA SER A 170 -18.73 -9.29 5.13
C SER A 170 -18.25 -8.39 6.29
N ARG A 171 -19.14 -8.01 7.23
CA ARG A 171 -18.77 -7.23 8.42
C ARG A 171 -17.89 -8.03 9.37
N GLN A 172 -18.21 -9.29 9.61
CA GLN A 172 -17.40 -10.17 10.46
C GLN A 172 -15.98 -10.36 9.89
N LEU A 173 -15.86 -10.56 8.57
CA LEU A 173 -14.56 -10.62 7.91
C LEU A 173 -13.81 -9.30 8.02
N THR A 174 -14.49 -8.18 7.80
CA THR A 174 -13.91 -6.83 7.92
C THR A 174 -13.31 -6.60 9.31
N GLU A 175 -14.05 -6.89 10.37
CA GLU A 175 -13.59 -6.73 11.75
C GLU A 175 -12.35 -7.57 12.04
N ARG A 176 -12.35 -8.85 11.65
CA ARG A 176 -11.19 -9.74 11.83
C ARG A 176 -9.95 -9.26 11.07
N VAL A 177 -10.13 -8.74 9.87
CA VAL A 177 -9.04 -8.25 9.03
C VAL A 177 -8.42 -6.98 9.63
N VAL A 178 -9.25 -6.04 10.06
CA VAL A 178 -8.83 -4.77 10.67
C VAL A 178 -8.06 -5.01 11.97
N THR A 179 -8.50 -5.97 12.78
CA THR A 179 -7.91 -6.28 14.09
C THR A 179 -6.78 -7.33 14.05
N ALA A 180 -6.50 -7.94 12.91
CA ALA A 180 -5.51 -9.01 12.79
C ALA A 180 -4.09 -8.64 13.27
N ASN A 181 -3.70 -7.38 13.15
CA ASN A 181 -2.43 -6.89 13.66
C ASN A 181 -2.39 -6.87 15.20
N LEU A 182 -3.52 -6.65 15.87
CA LEU A 182 -3.62 -6.68 17.32
C LEU A 182 -3.41 -8.10 17.84
N VAL A 183 -4.01 -9.09 17.19
CA VAL A 183 -3.82 -10.51 17.55
C VAL A 183 -2.34 -10.88 17.53
N VAL A 184 -1.57 -10.44 16.54
CA VAL A 184 -0.11 -10.69 16.49
C VAL A 184 0.63 -9.95 17.60
N ARG A 185 0.19 -8.73 17.96
CA ARG A 185 0.79 -7.94 19.06
C ARG A 185 0.51 -8.56 20.43
N ASP A 186 -0.68 -9.11 20.63
CA ASP A 186 -1.05 -9.80 21.87
C ASP A 186 -0.21 -11.06 22.11
N LEU A 187 0.33 -11.66 21.04
CA LEU A 187 1.34 -12.73 21.11
C LEU A 187 2.76 -12.22 21.42
N GLY A 188 2.95 -10.91 21.59
CA GLY A 188 4.25 -10.29 21.90
C GLY A 188 5.11 -9.96 20.67
N TYR A 189 4.58 -10.01 19.45
CA TYR A 189 5.34 -9.79 18.23
C TYR A 189 4.88 -8.57 17.43
N LYS A 190 5.78 -8.04 16.59
CA LYS A 190 5.42 -7.00 15.60
C LYS A 190 4.95 -7.65 14.30
N PRO A 191 3.76 -7.30 13.77
CA PRO A 191 3.24 -7.87 12.52
C PRO A 191 3.87 -7.17 11.30
N TYR A 192 5.06 -7.56 10.88
CA TYR A 192 5.77 -6.94 9.75
C TYR A 192 5.95 -7.85 8.53
N ILE A 193 5.93 -9.19 8.70
CA ILE A 193 6.23 -10.13 7.61
C ILE A 193 5.19 -10.01 6.49
N ALA A 194 3.91 -10.18 6.81
CA ALA A 194 2.84 -10.09 5.82
C ALA A 194 2.71 -8.68 5.20
N PRO A 195 2.78 -7.56 5.94
CA PRO A 195 2.82 -6.23 5.33
C PRO A 195 3.99 -6.05 4.35
N ALA A 196 5.20 -6.44 4.73
CA ALA A 196 6.38 -6.30 3.88
C ALA A 196 6.28 -7.13 2.58
N LEU A 197 5.80 -8.36 2.67
CA LEU A 197 5.69 -9.24 1.50
C LEU A 197 4.42 -8.98 0.68
N SER A 198 3.25 -9.01 1.31
CA SER A 198 1.97 -8.92 0.58
C SER A 198 1.64 -7.52 0.08
N SER A 199 1.91 -6.46 0.88
CA SER A 199 1.61 -5.09 0.43
C SER A 199 2.75 -4.45 -0.35
N ALA A 200 4.01 -4.64 0.07
CA ALA A 200 5.13 -4.03 -0.63
C ALA A 200 5.66 -4.93 -1.76
N ALA A 201 6.38 -6.01 -1.43
CA ALA A 201 7.13 -6.76 -2.42
C ALA A 201 6.26 -7.37 -3.53
N LEU A 202 5.27 -8.21 -3.17
CA LEU A 202 4.46 -8.94 -4.15
C LEU A 202 3.51 -8.00 -4.90
N THR A 203 2.89 -7.04 -4.20
CA THR A 203 1.92 -6.16 -4.84
C THR A 203 2.59 -5.17 -5.80
N ILE A 204 3.77 -4.62 -5.45
CA ILE A 204 4.57 -3.80 -6.37
C ILE A 204 5.01 -4.62 -7.59
N LEU A 205 5.48 -5.87 -7.37
CA LEU A 205 5.85 -6.75 -8.46
C LEU A 205 4.69 -7.00 -9.44
N TYR A 206 3.48 -7.19 -8.92
CA TYR A 206 2.27 -7.36 -9.74
C TYR A 206 1.91 -6.08 -10.50
N ALA A 207 2.01 -4.91 -9.85
CA ALA A 207 1.82 -3.62 -10.50
C ALA A 207 2.78 -3.45 -11.68
N LEU A 208 4.08 -3.70 -11.49
CA LEU A 208 5.10 -3.58 -12.53
C LEU A 208 4.93 -4.57 -13.69
N ARG A 209 4.25 -5.69 -13.44
CA ARG A 209 3.89 -6.70 -14.46
C ARG A 209 2.55 -6.45 -15.14
N GLY A 210 1.87 -5.35 -14.83
CA GLY A 210 0.52 -5.07 -15.34
C GLY A 210 -0.55 -6.06 -14.87
N GLN A 211 -0.31 -6.75 -13.76
CA GLN A 211 -1.21 -7.74 -13.19
C GLN A 211 -2.18 -7.10 -12.19
N TRP A 212 -3.37 -7.68 -12.07
CA TRP A 212 -4.34 -7.26 -11.07
C TRP A 212 -3.81 -7.45 -9.65
N HIS A 213 -3.87 -6.38 -8.87
CA HIS A 213 -3.42 -6.34 -7.47
C HIS A 213 -4.31 -5.41 -6.64
N TYR A 214 -4.05 -5.33 -5.36
CA TYR A 214 -4.75 -4.43 -4.44
C TYR A 214 -3.81 -3.30 -4.01
N GLY A 215 -4.16 -2.09 -4.35
CA GLY A 215 -3.39 -0.89 -4.03
C GLY A 215 -4.26 0.35 -4.06
N SER A 216 -3.81 1.43 -3.45
CA SER A 216 -4.52 2.70 -3.41
C SER A 216 -4.25 3.51 -4.66
N VAL A 217 -5.31 3.97 -5.30
CA VAL A 217 -5.30 4.80 -6.50
C VAL A 217 -6.10 6.06 -6.26
N TRP A 218 -5.84 7.12 -7.03
CA TRP A 218 -6.63 8.32 -6.97
C TRP A 218 -8.02 8.08 -7.58
N LEU A 219 -9.05 8.35 -6.77
CA LEU A 219 -10.45 8.35 -7.21
C LEU A 219 -11.00 9.75 -7.03
N GLY A 220 -11.48 10.34 -8.13
CA GLY A 220 -12.01 11.71 -8.14
C GLY A 220 -11.59 12.48 -9.40
N ASP A 221 -11.90 13.76 -9.41
CA ASP A 221 -11.46 14.69 -10.43
C ASP A 221 -10.10 15.37 -10.07
N GLU A 222 -9.72 16.40 -10.82
CA GLU A 222 -8.45 17.11 -10.60
C GLU A 222 -8.43 17.90 -9.28
N GLU A 223 -9.59 18.32 -8.77
CA GLU A 223 -9.71 19.18 -7.59
C GLU A 223 -10.13 18.40 -6.34
N ARG A 224 -11.00 17.40 -6.52
CA ARG A 224 -11.67 16.68 -5.43
C ARG A 224 -11.52 15.18 -5.59
N GLY A 225 -10.93 14.55 -4.59
CA GLY A 225 -10.76 13.12 -4.58
C GLY A 225 -9.96 12.64 -3.38
N ALA A 226 -9.75 11.35 -3.34
CA ALA A 226 -8.87 10.71 -2.36
C ALA A 226 -8.17 9.50 -2.97
N PHE A 227 -7.01 9.16 -2.43
CA PHE A 227 -6.44 7.84 -2.65
C PHE A 227 -7.26 6.83 -1.85
N MET A 228 -7.67 5.78 -2.53
CA MET A 228 -8.42 4.69 -1.92
C MET A 228 -7.97 3.35 -2.48
N GLY A 229 -7.86 2.37 -1.61
CA GLY A 229 -7.51 1.01 -1.98
C GLY A 229 -8.64 0.31 -2.74
N VAL A 230 -8.31 -0.19 -3.94
CA VAL A 230 -9.18 -0.99 -4.81
C VAL A 230 -8.35 -2.04 -5.55
N ARG A 231 -9.02 -2.99 -6.18
CA ARG A 231 -8.36 -3.90 -7.12
C ARG A 231 -8.07 -3.15 -8.42
N ASN A 232 -6.81 -3.10 -8.80
CA ASN A 232 -6.34 -2.32 -9.94
C ASN A 232 -5.15 -2.98 -10.63
N ARG A 233 -4.72 -2.42 -11.77
CA ARG A 233 -3.50 -2.78 -12.47
C ARG A 233 -2.89 -1.55 -13.14
N PHE A 234 -1.57 -1.56 -13.33
CA PHE A 234 -0.84 -0.51 -14.02
C PHE A 234 -0.40 -1.01 -15.39
N ILE A 235 -0.92 -0.40 -16.47
CA ILE A 235 -0.64 -0.81 -17.84
C ILE A 235 -0.32 0.43 -18.68
N SER A 236 0.79 0.38 -19.42
CA SER A 236 1.17 1.41 -20.39
C SER A 236 1.14 2.84 -19.82
N GLY A 237 1.57 3.00 -18.57
CA GLY A 237 1.65 4.32 -17.92
C GLY A 237 0.34 4.84 -17.33
N HIS A 238 -0.72 4.03 -17.28
CA HIS A 238 -1.98 4.40 -16.64
C HIS A 238 -2.50 3.32 -15.71
N ILE A 239 -3.33 3.74 -14.75
CA ILE A 239 -3.98 2.85 -13.80
C ILE A 239 -5.38 2.52 -14.33
N GLU A 240 -5.69 1.22 -14.37
CA GLU A 240 -7.02 0.70 -14.55
C GLU A 240 -7.49 0.08 -13.23
N TYR A 241 -8.70 0.38 -12.79
CA TYR A 241 -9.33 -0.27 -11.64
C TYR A 241 -10.55 -1.07 -12.05
N GLU A 242 -10.83 -2.10 -11.26
CA GLU A 242 -12.01 -2.94 -11.47
C GLU A 242 -13.28 -2.15 -11.12
N ASP A 243 -14.25 -2.15 -12.01
CA ASP A 243 -15.53 -1.45 -11.87
C ASP A 243 -16.69 -2.46 -11.98
N PRO A 244 -16.90 -3.33 -10.96
CA PRO A 244 -17.96 -4.31 -10.97
C PRO A 244 -19.31 -3.72 -10.54
N ASP A 245 -20.39 -4.37 -10.92
CA ASP A 245 -21.69 -4.14 -10.30
C ASP A 245 -21.63 -4.49 -8.81
N LEU A 246 -22.00 -3.54 -7.95
CA LEU A 246 -21.93 -3.68 -6.51
C LEU A 246 -23.34 -3.75 -5.90
N PRO A 247 -23.58 -4.68 -4.95
CA PRO A 247 -24.79 -4.67 -4.11
C PRO A 247 -24.92 -3.33 -3.37
N ASP A 248 -26.16 -2.82 -3.24
CA ASP A 248 -26.42 -1.49 -2.67
C ASP A 248 -25.82 -1.28 -1.27
N ASP A 249 -25.90 -2.30 -0.39
CA ASP A 249 -25.36 -2.22 0.97
C ASP A 249 -23.83 -2.14 0.95
N LEU A 250 -23.18 -2.92 0.09
CA LEU A 250 -21.75 -2.88 -0.13
C LEU A 250 -21.33 -1.53 -0.68
N TYR A 251 -22.00 -1.04 -1.71
CA TYR A 251 -21.74 0.28 -2.31
C TYR A 251 -21.82 1.41 -1.27
N ARG A 252 -22.87 1.41 -0.43
CA ARG A 252 -22.98 2.41 0.66
C ARG A 252 -21.80 2.37 1.63
N ARG A 253 -21.33 1.19 1.99
CA ARG A 253 -20.14 1.04 2.86
C ARG A 253 -18.88 1.57 2.20
N ILE A 254 -18.67 1.26 0.93
CA ILE A 254 -17.53 1.75 0.14
C ILE A 254 -17.56 3.26 0.02
N CYS A 255 -18.73 3.85 -0.32
CA CYS A 255 -18.90 5.30 -0.37
C CYS A 255 -18.59 5.98 0.96
N LYS A 256 -19.04 5.40 2.09
CA LYS A 256 -18.73 5.93 3.43
C LYS A 256 -17.22 5.93 3.67
N ALA A 257 -16.50 4.85 3.34
CA ALA A 257 -15.05 4.77 3.47
C ALA A 257 -14.35 5.82 2.59
N TYR A 258 -14.79 5.99 1.36
CA TYR A 258 -14.26 6.99 0.44
C TYR A 258 -14.47 8.43 0.96
N LEU A 259 -15.68 8.76 1.43
CA LEU A 259 -15.96 10.09 1.98
C LEU A 259 -15.11 10.38 3.22
N ALA A 260 -14.86 9.37 4.07
CA ALA A 260 -13.95 9.52 5.20
C ALA A 260 -12.52 9.86 4.73
N LEU A 261 -12.03 9.21 3.68
CA LEU A 261 -10.71 9.52 3.09
C LEU A 261 -10.65 10.93 2.48
N CYS A 262 -11.73 11.42 1.88
CA CYS A 262 -11.80 12.78 1.34
C CYS A 262 -11.67 13.87 2.43
N THR A 263 -12.01 13.56 3.67
CA THR A 263 -11.89 14.50 4.82
C THR A 263 -10.50 14.53 5.45
N LEU A 264 -9.64 13.56 5.11
CA LEU A 264 -8.25 13.53 5.60
C LEU A 264 -7.42 14.64 4.96
N PRO A 265 -6.38 15.16 5.67
CA PRO A 265 -5.54 16.26 5.20
C PRO A 265 -4.70 15.90 3.98
#